data_a94fbb355c56b5dca9a58a6df60e0ada
#
_entry.id   a94fbb355c56b5dca9a58a6df60e0ada
#
_cell.length_a   1.000
_cell.length_b   1.000
_cell.length_c   1.000
_cell.angle_alpha   90.00
_cell.angle_beta   90.00
_cell.angle_gamma   90.00
#
_symmetry.space_group_name_H-M   'P 1'
#
loop_
_entity.id
_entity.type
_entity.pdbx_description
1 polymer ?
#
loop_
_entity_poly.entity_id
_entity_poly.type
_entity_poly.pdbx_seq_one_letter_code
_entity_poly.pdbx_strand_id
1 'polypeptide(L)'
;MFLSYRVILRRATLRIRSVPPHAHLRFHMDAIIQASFPGKLTVLAHQQYDSPENLSPFNVPPDPLDLFRQWFTSVQGTVHEPEAMALSTATPEGIPSTRIVLLKQVDSRGFVFYTNYDSRKSREMVANPYASLALYWREVHRQVRVVGRVEKVSREESEAYFRSRPLGSRIGAWASDQSSVIAEGELDRKVKDIESRFALKEGDAEAEIPLPDQWGGWRVVPR
;
A
#
# COMPACT_ATOMS: atom_id res chain seq x y z
N MET A 1 -0.17 8.46 -5.37
CA MET A 1 -0.85 8.45 -6.69
C MET A 1 -0.55 7.11 -7.33
N PHE A 2 -1.42 6.13 -7.17
CA PHE A 2 -1.26 4.82 -7.80
C PHE A 2 -2.17 4.78 -9.02
N LEU A 3 -1.58 4.89 -10.21
CA LEU A 3 -2.25 4.64 -11.47
C LEU A 3 -2.50 3.13 -11.61
N SER A 4 -3.76 2.76 -11.78
CA SER A 4 -4.14 1.42 -12.21
C SER A 4 -3.82 1.29 -13.70
N TYR A 5 -2.71 0.66 -14.04
CA TYR A 5 -2.38 0.38 -15.44
C TYR A 5 -3.26 -0.77 -15.96
N ARG A 6 -4.12 -0.47 -16.95
CA ARG A 6 -4.60 -1.50 -17.89
C ARG A 6 -3.43 -1.85 -18.80
N VAL A 7 -2.91 -3.07 -18.69
CA VAL A 7 -1.91 -3.58 -19.61
C VAL A 7 -2.61 -3.84 -20.97
N ILE A 8 -2.42 -2.95 -21.93
CA ILE A 8 -2.75 -3.19 -23.33
C ILE A 8 -1.53 -3.85 -23.97
N LEU A 9 -1.55 -5.17 -24.10
CA LEU A 9 -0.53 -5.92 -24.84
C LEU A 9 -0.70 -5.64 -26.34
N ARG A 10 0.05 -4.69 -26.89
CA ARG A 10 0.31 -4.63 -28.35
C ARG A 10 1.39 -5.64 -28.68
N ARG A 11 1.13 -6.50 -29.67
CA ARG A 11 2.11 -7.42 -30.24
C ARG A 11 3.32 -6.62 -30.76
N ALA A 12 4.45 -6.70 -30.08
CA ALA A 12 5.73 -6.21 -30.55
C ALA A 12 6.55 -7.41 -31.04
N THR A 13 6.90 -7.38 -32.31
CA THR A 13 7.85 -8.33 -32.92
C THR A 13 9.26 -7.97 -32.44
N LEU A 14 9.81 -8.76 -31.53
CA LEU A 14 11.17 -8.56 -31.02
C LEU A 14 12.18 -9.10 -32.06
N ARG A 15 12.96 -8.22 -32.68
CA ARG A 15 14.19 -8.60 -33.38
C ARG A 15 15.31 -8.78 -32.37
N ILE A 16 15.76 -10.02 -32.22
CA ILE A 16 16.93 -10.36 -31.39
C ILE A 16 18.18 -9.84 -32.08
N ARG A 17 18.85 -8.84 -31.48
CA ARG A 17 20.23 -8.50 -31.82
C ARG A 17 21.17 -9.35 -30.98
N SER A 18 22.15 -9.99 -31.62
CA SER A 18 23.19 -10.78 -31.01
C SER A 18 24.01 -9.95 -30.00
N VAL A 19 24.13 -10.44 -28.78
CA VAL A 19 24.97 -9.86 -27.70
C VAL A 19 26.35 -10.50 -27.77
N PRO A 20 27.47 -9.75 -27.64
CA PRO A 20 28.81 -10.29 -27.65
C PRO A 20 29.10 -11.13 -26.39
N PRO A 21 29.99 -12.18 -26.50
CA PRO A 21 30.30 -13.02 -25.36
C PRO A 21 31.35 -12.30 -24.49
N HIS A 22 31.04 -11.92 -23.31
CA HIS A 22 31.85 -11.59 -22.13
C HIS A 22 31.19 -10.47 -21.31
N ALA A 23 30.09 -10.82 -20.66
CA ALA A 23 29.66 -10.12 -19.45
C ALA A 23 29.16 -11.18 -18.47
N HIS A 24 29.95 -11.50 -17.46
CA HIS A 24 29.48 -12.27 -16.31
C HIS A 24 28.47 -11.41 -15.53
N LEU A 25 27.27 -11.28 -16.05
CA LEU A 25 26.11 -10.82 -15.28
C LEU A 25 25.69 -12.02 -14.39
N ARG A 26 25.96 -11.90 -13.09
CA ARG A 26 25.32 -12.75 -12.09
C ARG A 26 23.83 -12.37 -12.08
N PHE A 27 23.05 -13.06 -12.91
CA PHE A 27 21.60 -13.03 -12.76
C PHE A 27 21.26 -13.74 -11.46
N HIS A 28 20.75 -13.01 -10.48
CA HIS A 28 19.93 -13.61 -9.44
C HIS A 28 18.67 -14.15 -10.14
N MET A 29 18.62 -15.45 -10.37
CA MET A 29 17.44 -16.08 -10.95
C MET A 29 16.37 -16.21 -9.86
N ASP A 30 15.58 -15.16 -9.70
CA ASP A 30 14.54 -15.14 -8.67
C ASP A 30 13.30 -15.97 -9.00
N ALA A 31 13.08 -16.30 -10.26
CA ALA A 31 12.13 -17.30 -10.73
C ALA A 31 12.37 -17.64 -12.20
N ILE A 32 12.36 -18.90 -12.56
CA ILE A 32 12.34 -19.34 -13.95
C ILE A 32 10.87 -19.50 -14.36
N ILE A 33 10.43 -18.63 -15.28
CA ILE A 33 9.11 -18.74 -15.88
C ILE A 33 9.29 -19.44 -17.23
N GLN A 34 8.68 -20.60 -17.38
CA GLN A 34 8.67 -21.34 -18.65
C GLN A 34 7.25 -21.43 -19.18
N ALA A 35 7.02 -20.87 -20.37
CA ALA A 35 5.75 -21.07 -21.09
C ALA A 35 5.78 -22.46 -21.75
N SER A 36 5.21 -23.47 -21.10
CA SER A 36 5.20 -24.84 -21.59
C SER A 36 4.05 -25.16 -22.55
N PHE A 37 3.01 -24.31 -22.58
CA PHE A 37 1.85 -24.42 -23.47
C PHE A 37 1.28 -23.02 -23.80
N PRO A 38 0.63 -22.82 -24.96
CA PRO A 38 -0.06 -21.58 -25.22
C PRO A 38 -1.05 -21.25 -24.10
N GLY A 39 -0.87 -20.11 -23.45
CA GLY A 39 -1.77 -19.60 -22.38
C GLY A 39 -1.49 -20.12 -20.97
N LYS A 40 -0.51 -21.00 -20.74
CA LYS A 40 -0.11 -21.43 -19.38
C LYS A 40 1.26 -20.86 -19.01
N LEU A 41 1.31 -20.17 -17.87
CA LEU A 41 2.55 -19.72 -17.24
C LEU A 41 2.83 -20.61 -16.02
N THR A 42 4.01 -21.19 -15.96
CA THR A 42 4.43 -22.06 -14.85
C THR A 42 5.65 -21.46 -14.18
N VAL A 43 5.60 -21.28 -12.87
CA VAL A 43 6.74 -20.88 -12.02
C VAL A 43 7.42 -22.16 -11.54
N LEU A 44 8.67 -22.39 -11.96
CA LEU A 44 9.37 -23.66 -11.75
C LEU A 44 10.28 -23.68 -10.52
N ALA A 45 10.80 -22.53 -10.11
CA ALA A 45 11.72 -22.44 -8.98
C ALA A 45 11.43 -21.21 -8.14
N HIS A 46 11.70 -21.29 -6.86
CA HIS A 46 11.67 -20.18 -5.92
C HIS A 46 12.80 -20.35 -4.90
N GLN A 47 13.22 -19.23 -4.32
CA GLN A 47 14.16 -19.23 -3.22
C GLN A 47 13.45 -19.70 -1.95
N GLN A 48 14.03 -20.66 -1.25
CA GLN A 48 13.51 -21.10 0.05
C GLN A 48 13.84 -20.08 1.14
N TYR A 49 13.01 -20.04 2.17
CA TYR A 49 13.32 -19.28 3.36
C TYR A 49 14.52 -19.89 4.08
N ASP A 50 15.54 -19.06 4.31
CA ASP A 50 16.72 -19.39 5.08
C ASP A 50 16.86 -18.33 6.16
N SER A 51 16.10 -18.49 7.25
CA SER A 51 16.15 -17.59 8.39
C SER A 51 16.88 -18.28 9.54
N PRO A 52 17.94 -17.68 10.09
CA PRO A 52 18.66 -18.25 11.23
C PRO A 52 17.83 -18.25 12.53
N GLU A 53 16.76 -17.48 12.56
CA GLU A 53 15.91 -17.32 13.75
C GLU A 53 14.54 -17.95 13.52
N ASN A 54 14.24 -19.00 14.25
CA ASN A 54 12.88 -19.55 14.33
C ASN A 54 12.12 -18.90 15.50
N LEU A 55 10.89 -18.50 15.26
CA LEU A 55 10.00 -18.02 16.31
C LEU A 55 9.63 -19.16 17.27
N SER A 56 9.74 -18.90 18.54
CA SER A 56 9.27 -19.81 19.59
C SER A 56 8.61 -19.01 20.72
N PRO A 57 7.75 -19.62 21.53
CA PRO A 57 7.14 -18.93 22.69
C PRO A 57 8.18 -18.39 23.69
N PHE A 58 9.43 -18.86 23.63
CA PHE A 58 10.49 -18.47 24.56
C PHE A 58 11.34 -17.29 24.07
N ASN A 59 11.26 -16.93 22.78
CA ASN A 59 12.08 -15.87 22.20
C ASN A 59 11.25 -14.72 21.58
N VAL A 60 9.95 -14.67 21.87
CA VAL A 60 9.06 -13.59 21.43
C VAL A 60 8.46 -12.85 22.62
N PRO A 61 8.19 -11.54 22.52
CA PRO A 61 7.47 -10.82 23.57
C PRO A 61 6.03 -11.34 23.70
N PRO A 62 5.43 -11.23 24.89
CA PRO A 62 4.05 -11.65 25.11
C PRO A 62 3.02 -10.89 24.25
N ASP A 63 3.26 -9.60 24.00
CA ASP A 63 2.42 -8.79 23.12
C ASP A 63 2.93 -8.88 21.66
N PRO A 64 2.13 -9.41 20.73
CA PRO A 64 2.51 -9.48 19.32
C PRO A 64 2.71 -8.10 18.66
N LEU A 65 2.13 -7.02 19.21
CA LEU A 65 2.40 -5.66 18.75
C LEU A 65 3.84 -5.22 19.07
N ASP A 66 4.40 -5.67 20.18
CA ASP A 66 5.80 -5.40 20.52
C ASP A 66 6.75 -6.15 19.60
N LEU A 67 6.44 -7.40 19.25
CA LEU A 67 7.20 -8.13 18.25
C LEU A 67 7.14 -7.43 16.89
N PHE A 68 5.95 -6.96 16.48
CA PHE A 68 5.80 -6.20 15.26
C PHE A 68 6.66 -4.94 15.27
N ARG A 69 6.66 -4.16 16.36
CA ARG A 69 7.47 -2.93 16.48
C ARG A 69 8.97 -3.23 16.37
N GLN A 70 9.44 -4.29 17.06
CA GLN A 70 10.84 -4.72 16.96
C GLN A 70 11.21 -5.09 15.52
N TRP A 71 10.38 -5.89 14.87
CA TRP A 71 10.60 -6.28 13.47
C TRP A 71 10.56 -5.10 12.53
N PHE A 72 9.55 -4.24 12.65
CA PHE A 72 9.40 -3.06 11.80
C PHE A 72 10.60 -2.11 11.92
N THR A 73 11.09 -1.91 13.16
CA THR A 73 12.31 -1.11 13.38
C THR A 73 13.53 -1.76 12.76
N SER A 74 13.68 -3.09 12.87
CA SER A 74 14.84 -3.80 12.37
C SER A 74 14.95 -3.86 10.84
N VAL A 75 13.85 -3.68 10.12
CA VAL A 75 13.83 -3.73 8.64
C VAL A 75 13.99 -2.35 7.99
N GLN A 76 13.98 -1.29 8.77
CA GLN A 76 14.21 0.06 8.25
C GLN A 76 15.60 0.19 7.62
N GLY A 77 15.67 0.73 6.41
CA GLY A 77 16.90 0.83 5.63
C GLY A 77 17.34 -0.45 4.91
N THR A 78 16.68 -1.60 5.19
CA THR A 78 16.95 -2.88 4.49
C THR A 78 15.84 -3.23 3.51
N VAL A 79 14.60 -3.08 3.93
CA VAL A 79 13.42 -3.34 3.10
C VAL A 79 12.96 -2.04 2.44
N HIS A 80 12.67 -2.11 1.15
CA HIS A 80 12.10 -0.97 0.43
C HIS A 80 10.61 -0.84 0.78
N GLU A 81 10.19 0.33 1.24
CA GLU A 81 8.81 0.63 1.68
C GLU A 81 8.25 -0.42 2.69
N PRO A 82 8.90 -0.60 3.86
CA PRO A 82 8.47 -1.60 4.84
C PRO A 82 7.06 -1.36 5.39
N GLU A 83 6.54 -0.14 5.24
CA GLU A 83 5.18 0.26 5.61
C GLU A 83 4.12 -0.11 4.56
N ALA A 84 4.51 -0.55 3.36
CA ALA A 84 3.55 -0.98 2.35
C ALA A 84 2.87 -2.28 2.77
N MET A 85 1.54 -2.28 2.81
CA MET A 85 0.76 -3.45 3.23
C MET A 85 -0.44 -3.69 2.32
N ALA A 86 -0.71 -4.96 2.03
CA ALA A 86 -1.93 -5.38 1.38
C ALA A 86 -3.09 -5.27 2.36
N LEU A 87 -4.08 -4.45 2.05
CA LEU A 87 -5.34 -4.36 2.77
C LEU A 87 -6.41 -5.10 2.00
N SER A 88 -6.97 -6.13 2.61
CA SER A 88 -8.13 -6.87 2.09
C SER A 88 -9.38 -6.50 2.87
N THR A 89 -10.43 -6.18 2.12
CA THR A 89 -11.78 -5.88 2.61
C THR A 89 -12.77 -6.75 1.85
N ALA A 90 -13.99 -6.91 2.35
CA ALA A 90 -15.02 -7.69 1.68
C ALA A 90 -16.37 -6.97 1.75
N THR A 91 -17.22 -7.23 0.75
CA THR A 91 -18.63 -6.82 0.80
C THR A 91 -19.38 -7.60 1.88
N PRO A 92 -20.61 -7.21 2.26
CA PRO A 92 -21.46 -8.01 3.15
C PRO A 92 -21.70 -9.45 2.64
N GLU A 93 -21.70 -9.65 1.31
CA GLU A 93 -21.85 -10.95 0.66
C GLU A 93 -20.54 -11.77 0.66
N GLY A 94 -19.45 -11.23 1.22
CA GLY A 94 -18.15 -11.90 1.32
C GLY A 94 -17.27 -11.79 0.08
N ILE A 95 -17.58 -10.93 -0.90
CA ILE A 95 -16.73 -10.73 -2.08
C ILE A 95 -15.50 -9.91 -1.69
N PRO A 96 -14.27 -10.48 -1.74
CA PRO A 96 -13.08 -9.80 -1.30
C PRO A 96 -12.54 -8.82 -2.36
N SER A 97 -11.83 -7.82 -1.89
CA SER A 97 -11.00 -6.96 -2.73
C SER A 97 -9.73 -6.56 -1.98
N THR A 98 -8.61 -6.42 -2.71
CA THR A 98 -7.31 -6.14 -2.12
C THR A 98 -6.61 -4.98 -2.85
N ARG A 99 -5.89 -4.16 -2.09
CA ARG A 99 -5.04 -3.05 -2.59
C ARG A 99 -3.89 -2.82 -1.61
N ILE A 100 -2.85 -2.13 -2.07
CA ILE A 100 -1.79 -1.67 -1.19
C ILE A 100 -2.21 -0.35 -0.53
N VAL A 101 -1.95 -0.25 0.76
CA VAL A 101 -2.04 0.98 1.56
C VAL A 101 -0.75 1.11 2.40
N LEU A 102 -0.49 2.30 2.93
CA LEU A 102 0.71 2.54 3.74
C LEU A 102 0.34 2.59 5.23
N LEU A 103 1.01 1.77 6.02
CA LEU A 103 0.97 1.87 7.48
C LEU A 103 1.52 3.23 7.90
N LYS A 104 0.81 3.94 8.76
CA LYS A 104 1.25 5.25 9.25
C LYS A 104 1.43 5.31 10.75
N GLN A 105 0.78 4.42 11.49
CA GLN A 105 0.89 4.36 12.93
C GLN A 105 0.57 2.95 13.44
N VAL A 106 1.25 2.54 14.51
CA VAL A 106 0.89 1.38 15.32
C VAL A 106 0.87 1.83 16.78
N ASP A 107 -0.28 1.76 17.38
CA ASP A 107 -0.48 2.04 18.80
C ASP A 107 -0.89 0.76 19.57
N SER A 108 -1.30 0.91 20.83
CA SER A 108 -1.76 -0.23 21.64
C SER A 108 -3.08 -0.83 21.16
N ARG A 109 -3.82 -0.13 20.31
CA ARG A 109 -5.10 -0.60 19.74
C ARG A 109 -4.97 -1.23 18.38
N GLY A 110 -3.88 -0.97 17.63
CA GLY A 110 -3.67 -1.61 16.34
C GLY A 110 -3.00 -0.74 15.27
N PHE A 111 -3.36 -0.96 14.02
CA PHE A 111 -2.66 -0.51 12.83
C PHE A 111 -3.48 0.57 12.11
N VAL A 112 -2.88 1.75 11.90
CA VAL A 112 -3.57 2.91 11.30
C VAL A 112 -3.04 3.18 9.89
N PHE A 113 -3.96 3.43 8.96
CA PHE A 113 -3.70 3.94 7.63
C PHE A 113 -4.73 5.02 7.27
N TYR A 114 -4.40 5.87 6.29
CA TYR A 114 -5.26 6.98 5.90
C TYR A 114 -5.68 6.86 4.44
N THR A 115 -6.94 7.21 4.15
CA THR A 115 -7.51 7.09 2.82
C THR A 115 -8.74 7.97 2.64
N ASN A 116 -9.26 8.03 1.41
CA ASN A 116 -10.55 8.64 1.12
C ASN A 116 -11.69 7.75 1.65
N TYR A 117 -12.63 8.33 2.39
CA TYR A 117 -13.77 7.64 2.99
C TYR A 117 -14.83 7.20 1.97
N ASP A 118 -14.86 7.86 0.80
CA ASP A 118 -15.78 7.52 -0.29
C ASP A 118 -15.22 6.44 -1.22
N SER A 119 -13.98 5.98 -0.96
CA SER A 119 -13.36 4.91 -1.75
C SER A 119 -14.06 3.56 -1.55
N ARG A 120 -13.91 2.65 -2.53
CA ARG A 120 -14.47 1.29 -2.46
C ARG A 120 -14.11 0.59 -1.15
N LYS A 121 -12.84 0.64 -0.72
CA LYS A 121 -12.40 0.00 0.51
C LYS A 121 -13.11 0.54 1.74
N SER A 122 -13.31 1.86 1.81
CA SER A 122 -13.98 2.49 2.93
C SER A 122 -15.47 2.15 2.97
N ARG A 123 -16.14 2.11 1.82
CA ARG A 123 -17.54 1.65 1.75
C ARG A 123 -17.68 0.19 2.18
N GLU A 124 -16.74 -0.67 1.75
CA GLU A 124 -16.72 -2.07 2.20
C GLU A 124 -16.51 -2.17 3.72
N MET A 125 -15.57 -1.40 4.31
CA MET A 125 -15.32 -1.40 5.76
C MET A 125 -16.48 -0.82 6.59
N VAL A 126 -17.25 0.11 6.04
CA VAL A 126 -18.50 0.59 6.70
C VAL A 126 -19.55 -0.51 6.72
N ALA A 127 -19.74 -1.23 5.61
CA ALA A 127 -20.76 -2.25 5.46
C ALA A 127 -20.37 -3.59 6.14
N ASN A 128 -19.07 -3.93 6.11
CA ASN A 128 -18.49 -5.11 6.75
C ASN A 128 -17.23 -4.68 7.52
N PRO A 129 -17.34 -4.45 8.85
CA PRO A 129 -16.28 -3.81 9.63
C PRO A 129 -15.13 -4.77 10.00
N TYR A 130 -14.71 -5.62 9.08
CA TYR A 130 -13.55 -6.49 9.21
C TYR A 130 -12.58 -6.31 8.04
N ALA A 131 -11.30 -6.36 8.35
CA ALA A 131 -10.24 -6.29 7.36
C ALA A 131 -9.08 -7.21 7.71
N SER A 132 -8.29 -7.53 6.71
CA SER A 132 -7.02 -8.20 6.85
C SER A 132 -5.91 -7.33 6.28
N LEU A 133 -4.78 -7.24 7.00
CA LEU A 133 -3.54 -6.64 6.53
C LEU A 133 -2.51 -7.75 6.32
N ALA A 134 -1.66 -7.59 5.31
CA ALA A 134 -0.49 -8.41 5.12
C ALA A 134 0.71 -7.55 4.72
N LEU A 135 1.80 -7.70 5.47
CA LEU A 135 3.11 -7.15 5.13
C LEU A 135 4.01 -8.32 4.76
N TYR A 136 4.83 -8.14 3.73
CA TYR A 136 5.80 -9.14 3.31
C TYR A 136 7.15 -8.48 3.07
N TRP A 137 8.11 -8.81 3.91
CA TRP A 137 9.48 -8.30 3.87
C TRP A 137 10.40 -9.40 3.35
N ARG A 138 10.47 -9.45 2.01
CA ARG A 138 11.17 -10.50 1.27
C ARG A 138 12.64 -10.61 1.68
N GLU A 139 13.29 -9.48 1.85
CA GLU A 139 14.73 -9.36 2.12
C GLU A 139 15.15 -10.00 3.44
N VAL A 140 14.20 -10.12 4.36
CA VAL A 140 14.40 -10.72 5.69
C VAL A 140 13.51 -11.94 5.94
N HIS A 141 12.84 -12.43 4.90
CA HIS A 141 11.96 -13.61 4.95
C HIS A 141 10.88 -13.54 6.04
N ARG A 142 10.33 -12.34 6.26
CA ARG A 142 9.28 -12.13 7.27
C ARG A 142 7.96 -11.75 6.63
N GLN A 143 6.90 -12.32 7.17
CA GLN A 143 5.52 -11.97 6.82
C GLN A 143 4.75 -11.68 8.10
N VAL A 144 3.97 -10.60 8.09
CA VAL A 144 3.03 -10.27 9.15
C VAL A 144 1.63 -10.23 8.56
N ARG A 145 0.69 -10.90 9.22
CA ARG A 145 -0.73 -10.85 8.88
C ARG A 145 -1.52 -10.41 10.10
N VAL A 146 -2.41 -9.44 9.91
CA VAL A 146 -3.31 -8.92 10.93
C VAL A 146 -4.74 -9.10 10.44
N VAL A 147 -5.60 -9.67 11.28
CA VAL A 147 -7.04 -9.73 11.03
C VAL A 147 -7.73 -9.04 12.20
N GLY A 148 -8.65 -8.15 11.90
CA GLY A 148 -9.31 -7.40 12.96
C GLY A 148 -10.54 -6.64 12.53
N ARG A 149 -11.19 -6.04 13.52
CA ARG A 149 -12.28 -5.10 13.31
C ARG A 149 -11.72 -3.74 12.93
N VAL A 150 -12.42 -3.02 12.07
CA VAL A 150 -12.01 -1.67 11.67
C VAL A 150 -12.85 -0.61 12.36
N GLU A 151 -12.20 0.50 12.70
CA GLU A 151 -12.83 1.71 13.21
C GLU A 151 -12.21 2.95 12.59
N LYS A 152 -12.95 4.04 12.47
CA LYS A 152 -12.38 5.32 12.09
C LYS A 152 -11.57 5.87 13.27
N VAL A 153 -10.41 6.47 12.96
CA VAL A 153 -9.70 7.28 13.96
C VAL A 153 -10.41 8.62 14.15
N SER A 154 -10.09 9.34 15.22
CA SER A 154 -10.70 10.64 15.48
C SER A 154 -10.38 11.66 14.38
N ARG A 155 -11.18 12.73 14.31
CA ARG A 155 -10.92 13.82 13.36
C ARG A 155 -9.61 14.52 13.69
N GLU A 156 -9.34 14.74 14.98
CA GLU A 156 -8.12 15.36 15.48
C GLU A 156 -6.86 14.57 15.10
N GLU A 157 -6.91 13.25 15.23
CA GLU A 157 -5.83 12.34 14.81
C GLU A 157 -5.63 12.40 13.28
N SER A 158 -6.72 12.45 12.52
CA SER A 158 -6.69 12.59 11.07
C SER A 158 -6.13 13.95 10.64
N GLU A 159 -6.49 15.04 11.30
CA GLU A 159 -5.99 16.39 11.04
C GLU A 159 -4.48 16.50 11.34
N ALA A 160 -4.03 15.95 12.47
CA ALA A 160 -2.63 15.95 12.85
C ALA A 160 -1.77 15.28 11.77
N TYR A 161 -2.18 14.10 11.30
CA TYR A 161 -1.48 13.42 10.23
C TYR A 161 -1.63 14.15 8.88
N PHE A 162 -2.82 14.69 8.56
CA PHE A 162 -3.03 15.40 7.30
C PHE A 162 -2.10 16.62 7.16
N ARG A 163 -1.91 17.39 8.22
CA ARG A 163 -0.99 18.54 8.25
C ARG A 163 0.47 18.15 8.01
N SER A 164 0.90 16.99 8.47
CA SER A 164 2.26 16.49 8.26
C SER A 164 2.55 16.03 6.83
N ARG A 165 1.53 15.94 5.96
CA ARG A 165 1.70 15.48 4.59
C ARG A 165 2.24 16.59 3.69
N PRO A 166 3.05 16.24 2.66
CA PRO A 166 3.44 17.20 1.63
C PRO A 166 2.23 17.91 0.99
N LEU A 167 2.37 19.18 0.62
CA LEU A 167 1.30 19.99 0.06
C LEU A 167 0.57 19.29 -1.11
N GLY A 168 1.30 18.75 -2.09
CA GLY A 168 0.69 18.05 -3.23
C GLY A 168 -0.15 16.83 -2.81
N SER A 169 0.23 16.14 -1.71
CA SER A 169 -0.59 15.05 -1.16
C SER A 169 -1.85 15.55 -0.46
N ARG A 170 -1.81 16.74 0.14
CA ARG A 170 -2.99 17.40 0.74
C ARG A 170 -3.95 17.89 -0.34
N ILE A 171 -3.45 18.51 -1.41
CA ILE A 171 -4.22 18.89 -2.59
C ILE A 171 -4.88 17.65 -3.22
N GLY A 172 -4.11 16.58 -3.43
CA GLY A 172 -4.62 15.32 -3.99
C GLY A 172 -5.75 14.69 -3.16
N ALA A 173 -5.75 14.86 -1.84
CA ALA A 173 -6.85 14.37 -0.99
C ALA A 173 -8.16 15.13 -1.21
N TRP A 174 -8.09 16.39 -1.57
CA TRP A 174 -9.24 17.23 -1.96
C TRP A 174 -9.72 16.93 -3.38
N ALA A 175 -8.79 16.80 -4.33
CA ALA A 175 -9.10 16.69 -5.75
C ALA A 175 -9.55 15.27 -6.16
N SER A 176 -9.19 14.23 -5.41
CA SER A 176 -9.39 12.84 -5.82
C SER A 176 -10.75 12.28 -5.42
N ASP A 177 -11.56 11.88 -6.41
CA ASP A 177 -12.70 10.98 -6.22
C ASP A 177 -12.20 9.52 -6.31
N GLN A 178 -11.60 9.04 -5.24
CA GLN A 178 -10.92 7.73 -5.23
C GLN A 178 -11.90 6.59 -5.52
N SER A 179 -11.51 5.69 -6.43
CA SER A 179 -12.31 4.56 -6.91
C SER A 179 -13.50 4.94 -7.81
N SER A 180 -13.43 6.10 -8.44
CA SER A 180 -14.40 6.56 -9.44
C SER A 180 -13.77 6.62 -10.83
N VAL A 181 -14.62 6.52 -11.87
CA VAL A 181 -14.20 6.77 -13.24
C VAL A 181 -14.29 8.27 -13.47
N ILE A 182 -13.20 8.86 -13.96
CA ILE A 182 -13.11 10.28 -14.29
C ILE A 182 -12.75 10.47 -15.76
N ALA A 183 -13.14 11.61 -16.34
CA ALA A 183 -12.77 11.98 -17.70
C ALA A 183 -11.28 12.37 -17.79
N GLU A 184 -10.74 12.29 -19.02
CA GLU A 184 -9.38 12.77 -19.30
C GLU A 184 -9.22 14.25 -18.93
N GLY A 185 -8.15 14.59 -18.20
CA GLY A 185 -7.86 15.95 -17.72
C GLY A 185 -8.74 16.44 -16.57
N GLU A 186 -9.70 15.64 -16.09
CA GLU A 186 -10.59 16.04 -14.98
C GLU A 186 -9.82 16.20 -13.67
N LEU A 187 -8.86 15.31 -13.38
CA LEU A 187 -8.04 15.42 -12.17
C LEU A 187 -7.21 16.70 -12.16
N ASP A 188 -6.62 17.06 -13.30
CA ASP A 188 -5.79 18.27 -13.41
C ASP A 188 -6.64 19.55 -13.22
N ARG A 189 -7.88 19.55 -13.73
CA ARG A 189 -8.83 20.65 -13.46
C ARG A 189 -9.16 20.76 -11.98
N LYS A 190 -9.51 19.63 -11.33
CA LYS A 190 -9.80 19.60 -9.89
C LYS A 190 -8.62 20.07 -9.04
N VAL A 191 -7.39 19.69 -9.41
CA VAL A 191 -6.18 20.18 -8.72
C VAL A 191 -6.10 21.70 -8.82
N LYS A 192 -6.24 22.29 -10.02
CA LYS A 192 -6.23 23.74 -10.22
C LYS A 192 -7.35 24.46 -9.48
N ASP A 193 -8.53 23.87 -9.43
CA ASP A 193 -9.66 24.41 -8.68
C ASP A 193 -9.36 24.47 -7.18
N ILE A 194 -8.71 23.44 -6.63
CA ILE A 194 -8.29 23.40 -5.22
C ILE A 194 -7.17 24.42 -4.96
N GLU A 195 -6.18 24.51 -5.84
CA GLU A 195 -5.11 25.51 -5.75
C GLU A 195 -5.69 26.93 -5.74
N SER A 196 -6.64 27.21 -6.63
CA SER A 196 -7.33 28.49 -6.70
C SER A 196 -8.20 28.76 -5.45
N ARG A 197 -8.94 27.74 -4.99
CA ARG A 197 -9.82 27.84 -3.80
C ARG A 197 -9.07 28.23 -2.54
N PHE A 198 -7.86 27.69 -2.35
CA PHE A 198 -7.04 27.97 -1.18
C PHE A 198 -5.96 29.02 -1.44
N ALA A 199 -6.01 29.71 -2.60
CA ALA A 199 -5.07 30.76 -3.02
C ALA A 199 -3.59 30.31 -2.92
N LEU A 200 -3.32 29.07 -3.29
CA LEU A 200 -1.99 28.46 -3.19
C LEU A 200 -1.05 29.07 -4.24
N LYS A 201 0.19 29.31 -3.85
CA LYS A 201 1.25 29.78 -4.75
C LYS A 201 2.25 28.67 -5.01
N GLU A 202 2.88 28.71 -6.16
CA GLU A 202 3.98 27.81 -6.48
C GLU A 202 5.10 27.93 -5.43
N GLY A 203 5.51 26.79 -4.86
CA GLY A 203 6.56 26.74 -3.82
C GLY A 203 6.07 26.98 -2.38
N ASP A 204 4.78 27.22 -2.15
CA ASP A 204 4.21 27.43 -0.81
C ASP A 204 4.03 26.10 -0.06
N ALA A 205 5.13 25.50 0.40
CA ALA A 205 5.12 24.23 1.14
C ALA A 205 4.36 24.30 2.48
N GLU A 206 4.29 25.50 3.08
CA GLU A 206 3.69 25.77 4.40
C GLU A 206 2.20 26.14 4.33
N ALA A 207 1.61 26.22 3.12
CA ALA A 207 0.21 26.58 2.96
C ALA A 207 -0.71 25.71 3.80
N GLU A 208 -1.58 26.33 4.57
CA GLU A 208 -2.58 25.63 5.38
C GLU A 208 -3.79 25.28 4.52
N ILE A 209 -4.00 23.96 4.33
CA ILE A 209 -5.20 23.40 3.72
C ILE A 209 -5.93 22.57 4.77
N PRO A 210 -7.23 22.82 5.03
CA PRO A 210 -7.99 22.05 6.01
C PRO A 210 -8.16 20.59 5.58
N LEU A 211 -8.42 19.72 6.56
CA LEU A 211 -8.77 18.32 6.30
C LEU A 211 -10.11 18.25 5.57
N PRO A 212 -10.21 17.59 4.39
CA PRO A 212 -11.49 17.36 3.75
C PRO A 212 -12.32 16.30 4.48
N ASP A 213 -13.65 16.44 4.49
CA ASP A 213 -14.55 15.54 5.21
C ASP A 213 -14.51 14.10 4.69
N GLN A 214 -14.25 13.94 3.39
CA GLN A 214 -14.13 12.63 2.74
C GLN A 214 -12.78 11.94 2.96
N TRP A 215 -11.89 12.43 3.83
CA TRP A 215 -10.58 11.84 4.04
C TRP A 215 -10.24 11.69 5.52
N GLY A 216 -9.57 10.58 5.86
CA GLY A 216 -9.15 10.35 7.24
C GLY A 216 -8.60 8.94 7.45
N GLY A 217 -8.40 8.60 8.71
CA GLY A 217 -7.77 7.35 9.13
C GLY A 217 -8.77 6.23 9.46
N TRP A 218 -8.32 5.01 9.19
CA TRP A 218 -8.90 3.78 9.66
C TRP A 218 -7.89 3.04 10.53
N ARG A 219 -8.36 2.46 11.62
CA ARG A 219 -7.59 1.54 12.47
C ARG A 219 -8.10 0.12 12.30
N VAL A 220 -7.20 -0.82 12.10
CA VAL A 220 -7.49 -2.26 12.22
C VAL A 220 -7.10 -2.67 13.63
N VAL A 221 -8.09 -3.02 14.44
CA VAL A 221 -7.94 -3.52 15.81
C VAL A 221 -7.79 -5.04 15.75
N PRO A 222 -6.62 -5.61 16.08
CA PRO A 222 -6.37 -7.05 16.00
C PRO A 222 -7.32 -7.87 16.89
N ARG A 223 -7.59 -9.12 16.47
CA ARG A 223 -8.33 -10.13 17.25
C ARG A 223 -7.38 -11.15 17.82
#